data_66a358ba6fe168cdc5ceb5bc0e16fff7
#
_entry.id   66a358ba6fe168cdc5ceb5bc0e16fff7
#
_cell.length_a   1.000
_cell.length_b   1.000
_cell.length_c   1.000
_cell.angle_alpha   90.00
_cell.angle_beta   90.00
_cell.angle_gamma   90.00
#
_symmetry.space_group_name_H-M   'P 1'
#
loop_
_entity.id
_entity.type
_entity.pdbx_description
1 polymer ?
#
loop_
_entity_poly.entity_id
_entity_poly.type
_entity_poly.pdbx_seq_one_letter_code
_entity_poly.pdbx_strand_id
1 'polypeptide(L)'
;METRKLYYEDSHLSRFTSAVLSCAKAADGWEVTLAATAFYPEGGGQAGDTGTLNGVRVRSTREREGAVIHLCEAPLEAGAEVTGVIDYDLRFARMQQHSGEHIVSGILNRRYGCHNTGFHMGADVITIDFDGVIPPQVLPEIEAEANGAVWQNLPVRCWYPSPEELPAIPYRSKKALAWPVRIVEIPGYDCCACCGTHVAATGEIGLIKLLSAVSFRGGTRIEMACGSQALALLNAAFDQNRQVSQAFSAKITETGEAARRMNELLSAQKYRMAGLEKRVFAGIAESYVNQGNVLHFEEDLSADGVRELADAIADKCGGTAAVFSGSDGGYAYCLIARQGDLRQLGRDMTAALHGRGGGKPLCQQGRVQAAKEEIEAFFADRQ
;
A
#
# COMPACT_ATOMS: atom_id res chain seq x y z
N MET A 1 -10.11 -20.89 -36.85
CA MET A 1 -9.04 -20.30 -37.67
C MET A 1 -8.08 -19.55 -36.77
N GLU A 2 -6.80 -19.71 -37.00
CA GLU A 2 -5.76 -19.01 -36.22
C GLU A 2 -5.67 -17.53 -36.62
N THR A 3 -5.57 -16.64 -35.69
CA THR A 3 -5.45 -15.18 -35.90
C THR A 3 -3.97 -14.84 -36.14
N ARG A 4 -3.64 -14.09 -37.21
CA ARG A 4 -2.29 -13.54 -37.38
C ARG A 4 -2.00 -12.48 -36.31
N LYS A 5 -0.91 -12.68 -35.56
CA LYS A 5 -0.55 -11.92 -34.37
C LYS A 5 0.41 -10.78 -34.72
N LEU A 6 -0.13 -9.63 -35.19
CA LEU A 6 0.65 -8.47 -35.63
C LEU A 6 1.49 -7.87 -34.49
N TYR A 7 1.06 -8.00 -33.23
CA TYR A 7 1.79 -7.54 -32.05
C TYR A 7 3.13 -8.28 -31.81
N TYR A 8 3.38 -9.39 -32.49
CA TYR A 8 4.69 -10.07 -32.50
C TYR A 8 5.58 -9.60 -33.64
N GLU A 9 5.00 -9.03 -34.69
CA GLU A 9 5.73 -8.45 -35.82
C GLU A 9 6.21 -7.05 -35.48
N ASP A 10 5.30 -6.24 -34.88
CA ASP A 10 5.59 -4.92 -34.35
C ASP A 10 4.77 -4.67 -33.07
N SER A 11 5.46 -4.63 -31.92
CA SER A 11 4.82 -4.34 -30.62
C SER A 11 4.33 -2.91 -30.48
N HIS A 12 4.81 -1.99 -31.30
CA HIS A 12 4.40 -0.57 -31.33
C HIS A 12 3.23 -0.29 -32.26
N LEU A 13 2.78 -1.29 -33.04
CA LEU A 13 1.66 -1.10 -33.94
C LEU A 13 0.38 -0.81 -33.18
N SER A 14 -0.04 0.46 -33.20
CA SER A 14 -1.22 0.96 -32.49
C SER A 14 -2.47 1.03 -33.36
N ARG A 15 -2.34 0.99 -34.69
CA ARG A 15 -3.43 1.07 -35.66
C ARG A 15 -3.21 0.07 -36.80
N PHE A 16 -4.27 -0.67 -37.15
CA PHE A 16 -4.22 -1.66 -38.22
C PHE A 16 -5.58 -1.82 -38.88
N THR A 17 -5.65 -2.50 -40.00
CA THR A 17 -6.91 -2.92 -40.66
C THR A 17 -6.96 -4.44 -40.75
N SER A 18 -8.16 -5.01 -40.63
CA SER A 18 -8.36 -6.45 -40.72
C SER A 18 -9.81 -6.79 -41.05
N ALA A 19 -10.03 -7.98 -41.64
CA ALA A 19 -11.38 -8.49 -41.84
C ALA A 19 -11.93 -9.16 -40.57
N VAL A 20 -13.20 -8.95 -40.28
CA VAL A 20 -13.95 -9.66 -39.23
C VAL A 20 -14.23 -11.08 -39.71
N LEU A 21 -13.70 -12.09 -39.01
CA LEU A 21 -13.97 -13.50 -39.32
C LEU A 21 -15.26 -14.00 -38.71
N SER A 22 -15.55 -13.58 -37.48
CA SER A 22 -16.80 -13.93 -36.79
C SER A 22 -17.19 -12.88 -35.75
N CYS A 23 -18.50 -12.78 -35.49
CA CYS A 23 -19.06 -11.97 -34.43
C CYS A 23 -20.19 -12.76 -33.80
N ALA A 24 -20.08 -13.08 -32.52
CA ALA A 24 -21.06 -13.85 -31.76
C ALA A 24 -21.45 -13.13 -30.48
N LYS A 25 -22.75 -13.19 -30.13
CA LYS A 25 -23.24 -12.60 -28.88
C LYS A 25 -22.73 -13.41 -27.69
N ALA A 26 -22.19 -12.73 -26.70
CA ALA A 26 -21.75 -13.28 -25.40
C ALA A 26 -22.58 -12.68 -24.27
N ALA A 27 -22.37 -13.18 -23.03
CA ALA A 27 -23.12 -12.67 -21.86
C ALA A 27 -22.92 -11.16 -21.64
N ASP A 28 -21.67 -10.68 -21.82
CA ASP A 28 -21.27 -9.29 -21.50
C ASP A 28 -20.91 -8.45 -22.74
N GLY A 29 -21.40 -8.81 -23.92
CA GLY A 29 -21.10 -8.08 -25.14
C GLY A 29 -21.04 -8.99 -26.38
N TRP A 30 -20.04 -8.78 -27.23
CA TRP A 30 -19.88 -9.48 -28.49
C TRP A 30 -18.45 -9.99 -28.63
N GLU A 31 -18.28 -11.30 -28.82
CA GLU A 31 -16.99 -11.91 -29.14
C GLU A 31 -16.71 -11.76 -30.63
N VAL A 32 -15.68 -10.99 -30.96
CA VAL A 32 -15.26 -10.72 -32.33
C VAL A 32 -13.90 -11.35 -32.57
N THR A 33 -13.77 -12.10 -33.68
CA THR A 33 -12.47 -12.61 -34.14
C THR A 33 -12.09 -11.94 -35.46
N LEU A 34 -10.79 -11.68 -35.63
CA LEU A 34 -10.24 -11.01 -36.82
C LEU A 34 -9.24 -11.92 -37.54
N ALA A 35 -9.04 -11.69 -38.83
CA ALA A 35 -8.01 -12.39 -39.63
C ALA A 35 -6.60 -12.07 -39.12
N ALA A 36 -6.36 -10.80 -38.71
CA ALA A 36 -5.12 -10.34 -38.09
C ALA A 36 -5.44 -9.34 -37.00
N THR A 37 -4.60 -9.25 -35.94
CA THR A 37 -4.80 -8.27 -34.86
C THR A 37 -3.49 -7.81 -34.26
N ALA A 38 -3.44 -6.50 -33.91
CA ALA A 38 -2.40 -5.94 -33.09
C ALA A 38 -2.79 -5.91 -31.59
N PHE A 39 -4.02 -6.27 -31.21
CA PHE A 39 -4.44 -6.42 -29.82
C PHE A 39 -3.77 -7.64 -29.18
N TYR A 40 -2.97 -7.42 -28.16
CA TYR A 40 -2.35 -8.49 -27.37
C TYR A 40 -3.41 -9.14 -26.46
N PRO A 41 -3.59 -10.46 -26.49
CA PRO A 41 -4.48 -11.17 -25.59
C PRO A 41 -3.84 -11.30 -24.20
N GLU A 42 -4.66 -11.34 -23.15
CA GLU A 42 -4.19 -11.59 -21.79
C GLU A 42 -3.37 -12.89 -21.72
N GLY A 43 -2.16 -12.81 -21.15
CA GLY A 43 -1.29 -13.98 -21.02
C GLY A 43 0.02 -13.65 -20.31
N GLY A 44 0.63 -14.68 -19.69
CA GLY A 44 1.95 -14.55 -19.07
C GLY A 44 2.06 -13.52 -17.93
N GLY A 45 0.96 -13.13 -17.28
CA GLY A 45 0.93 -12.10 -16.26
C GLY A 45 0.73 -10.68 -16.79
N GLN A 46 0.65 -10.51 -18.12
CA GLN A 46 0.31 -9.24 -18.78
C GLN A 46 -1.17 -9.25 -19.17
N ALA A 47 -1.89 -8.18 -18.81
CA ALA A 47 -3.28 -8.00 -19.17
C ALA A 47 -3.45 -7.77 -20.70
N GLY A 48 -4.59 -8.22 -21.23
CA GLY A 48 -4.94 -8.04 -22.63
C GLY A 48 -5.20 -6.57 -22.97
N ASP A 49 -4.99 -6.20 -24.24
CA ASP A 49 -5.22 -4.84 -24.68
C ASP A 49 -6.69 -4.48 -24.76
N THR A 50 -6.92 -3.18 -24.70
CA THR A 50 -8.19 -2.52 -24.93
C THR A 50 -8.04 -1.50 -26.05
N GLY A 51 -9.16 -1.00 -26.58
CA GLY A 51 -9.16 -0.05 -27.69
C GLY A 51 -10.47 -0.01 -28.43
N THR A 52 -10.45 0.17 -29.75
CA THR A 52 -11.66 0.19 -30.58
C THR A 52 -11.48 -0.56 -31.90
N LEU A 53 -12.58 -1.11 -32.42
CA LEU A 53 -12.72 -1.63 -33.79
C LEU A 53 -13.81 -0.83 -34.50
N ASN A 54 -13.45 -0.04 -35.52
CA ASN A 54 -14.34 0.93 -36.18
C ASN A 54 -15.13 1.82 -35.18
N GLY A 55 -14.46 2.24 -34.06
CA GLY A 55 -15.08 3.05 -33.00
C GLY A 55 -15.85 2.23 -31.96
N VAL A 56 -16.14 0.96 -32.19
CA VAL A 56 -16.74 0.07 -31.17
C VAL A 56 -15.70 -0.30 -30.12
N ARG A 57 -16.00 -0.05 -28.84
CA ARG A 57 -15.10 -0.32 -27.72
C ARG A 57 -14.77 -1.81 -27.58
N VAL A 58 -13.49 -2.15 -27.51
CA VAL A 58 -12.94 -3.45 -27.09
C VAL A 58 -12.58 -3.36 -25.63
N ARG A 59 -13.30 -4.09 -24.77
CA ARG A 59 -13.12 -4.06 -23.30
C ARG A 59 -12.05 -5.01 -22.81
N SER A 60 -11.85 -6.13 -23.52
CA SER A 60 -10.82 -7.11 -23.20
C SER A 60 -10.45 -7.93 -24.43
N THR A 61 -9.24 -8.47 -24.40
CA THR A 61 -8.70 -9.35 -25.46
C THR A 61 -8.14 -10.60 -24.82
N ARG A 62 -8.52 -11.78 -25.31
CA ARG A 62 -8.08 -13.08 -24.82
C ARG A 62 -7.82 -14.05 -25.99
N GLU A 63 -7.07 -15.11 -25.75
CA GLU A 63 -6.80 -16.14 -26.72
C GLU A 63 -7.53 -17.44 -26.36
N ARG A 64 -8.14 -18.09 -27.34
CA ARG A 64 -8.74 -19.41 -27.22
C ARG A 64 -8.46 -20.21 -28.49
N GLU A 65 -7.75 -21.33 -28.37
CA GLU A 65 -7.44 -22.26 -29.48
C GLU A 65 -6.77 -21.56 -30.68
N GLY A 66 -5.82 -20.65 -30.42
CA GLY A 66 -5.08 -19.90 -31.44
C GLY A 66 -5.85 -18.70 -32.03
N ALA A 67 -7.12 -18.53 -31.72
CA ALA A 67 -7.91 -17.37 -32.12
C ALA A 67 -7.85 -16.28 -31.04
N VAL A 68 -7.58 -15.04 -31.46
CA VAL A 68 -7.65 -13.87 -30.57
C VAL A 68 -9.07 -13.32 -30.59
N ILE A 69 -9.69 -13.29 -29.41
CA ILE A 69 -11.09 -12.90 -29.19
C ILE A 69 -11.12 -11.51 -28.59
N HIS A 70 -11.81 -10.59 -29.25
CA HIS A 70 -12.04 -9.22 -28.79
C HIS A 70 -13.45 -9.11 -28.21
N LEU A 71 -13.60 -8.79 -26.92
CA LEU A 71 -14.89 -8.55 -26.30
C LEU A 71 -15.33 -7.11 -26.59
N CYS A 72 -16.26 -6.95 -27.52
CA CYS A 72 -16.78 -5.68 -28.00
C CYS A 72 -18.11 -5.31 -27.34
N GLU A 73 -18.40 -4.00 -27.22
CA GLU A 73 -19.65 -3.50 -26.65
C GLU A 73 -20.83 -3.56 -27.64
N ALA A 74 -20.54 -3.58 -28.93
CA ALA A 74 -21.54 -3.69 -30.01
C ALA A 74 -21.10 -4.71 -31.07
N PRO A 75 -22.02 -5.25 -31.86
CA PRO A 75 -21.69 -6.19 -32.95
C PRO A 75 -20.95 -5.52 -34.08
N LEU A 76 -20.13 -6.32 -34.78
CA LEU A 76 -19.49 -5.98 -36.04
C LEU A 76 -19.92 -6.98 -37.10
N GLU A 77 -20.08 -6.52 -38.36
CA GLU A 77 -20.52 -7.37 -39.45
C GLU A 77 -19.42 -8.34 -39.87
N ALA A 78 -19.74 -9.63 -39.93
CA ALA A 78 -18.79 -10.65 -40.39
C ALA A 78 -18.48 -10.44 -41.89
N GLY A 79 -17.21 -10.53 -42.26
CA GLY A 79 -16.71 -10.21 -43.59
C GLY A 79 -16.37 -8.74 -43.83
N ALA A 80 -16.82 -7.83 -42.98
CA ALA A 80 -16.46 -6.41 -43.08
C ALA A 80 -14.99 -6.15 -42.73
N GLU A 81 -14.41 -5.12 -43.36
CA GLU A 81 -13.11 -4.59 -42.97
C GLU A 81 -13.27 -3.61 -41.82
N VAL A 82 -12.43 -3.76 -40.79
CA VAL A 82 -12.42 -2.89 -39.62
C VAL A 82 -11.04 -2.28 -39.40
N THR A 83 -11.02 -1.04 -38.94
CA THR A 83 -9.83 -0.40 -38.39
C THR A 83 -9.77 -0.61 -36.89
N GLY A 84 -8.72 -1.29 -36.42
CA GLY A 84 -8.39 -1.44 -35.00
C GLY A 84 -7.48 -0.33 -34.53
N VAL A 85 -7.80 0.24 -33.37
CA VAL A 85 -6.99 1.25 -32.66
C VAL A 85 -6.84 0.79 -31.22
N ILE A 86 -5.58 0.61 -30.77
CA ILE A 86 -5.26 0.16 -29.40
C ILE A 86 -5.18 1.38 -28.47
N ASP A 87 -5.51 1.21 -27.20
CA ASP A 87 -5.17 2.15 -26.12
C ASP A 87 -3.65 2.13 -25.91
N TYR A 88 -2.93 2.83 -26.76
CA TYR A 88 -1.49 2.67 -26.92
C TYR A 88 -0.70 3.07 -25.69
N ASP A 89 -1.09 4.12 -24.98
CA ASP A 89 -0.41 4.55 -23.73
C ASP A 89 -0.42 3.42 -22.69
N LEU A 90 -1.54 2.70 -22.58
CA LEU A 90 -1.67 1.55 -21.68
C LEU A 90 -0.83 0.36 -22.14
N ARG A 91 -0.81 0.07 -23.46
CA ARG A 91 0.07 -0.95 -24.06
C ARG A 91 1.53 -0.62 -23.80
N PHE A 92 1.95 0.61 -24.06
CA PHE A 92 3.33 1.04 -23.91
C PHE A 92 3.79 0.98 -22.44
N ALA A 93 2.95 1.42 -21.50
CA ALA A 93 3.23 1.27 -20.07
C ALA A 93 3.44 -0.21 -19.68
N ARG A 94 2.63 -1.14 -20.21
CA ARG A 94 2.81 -2.58 -19.99
C ARG A 94 4.10 -3.12 -20.61
N MET A 95 4.48 -2.64 -21.79
CA MET A 95 5.76 -3.00 -22.43
C MET A 95 6.94 -2.51 -21.60
N GLN A 96 6.88 -1.27 -21.07
CA GLN A 96 7.91 -0.73 -20.15
C GLN A 96 8.05 -1.62 -18.91
N GLN A 97 6.92 -1.99 -18.29
CA GLN A 97 6.91 -2.82 -17.10
C GLN A 97 7.46 -4.23 -17.36
N HIS A 98 7.02 -4.87 -18.45
CA HIS A 98 7.45 -6.22 -18.77
C HIS A 98 8.94 -6.29 -19.09
N SER A 99 9.44 -5.33 -19.88
CA SER A 99 10.85 -5.28 -20.24
C SER A 99 11.73 -4.93 -19.04
N GLY A 100 11.27 -4.05 -18.13
CA GLY A 100 11.96 -3.76 -16.87
C GLY A 100 12.00 -4.97 -15.94
N GLU A 101 10.93 -5.75 -15.87
CA GLU A 101 10.90 -7.03 -15.12
C GLU A 101 11.97 -8.00 -15.63
N HIS A 102 12.09 -8.17 -16.94
CA HIS A 102 13.11 -9.03 -17.54
C HIS A 102 14.53 -8.63 -17.13
N ILE A 103 14.86 -7.34 -17.14
CA ILE A 103 16.17 -6.84 -16.70
C ILE A 103 16.41 -7.20 -15.23
N VAL A 104 15.47 -6.92 -14.34
CA VAL A 104 15.59 -7.20 -12.91
C VAL A 104 15.70 -8.70 -12.64
N SER A 105 14.85 -9.50 -13.27
CA SER A 105 14.87 -10.96 -13.14
C SER A 105 16.18 -11.57 -13.65
N GLY A 106 16.71 -11.07 -14.75
CA GLY A 106 18.00 -11.52 -15.29
C GLY A 106 19.17 -11.16 -14.38
N ILE A 107 19.21 -9.96 -13.82
CA ILE A 107 20.24 -9.56 -12.85
C ILE A 107 20.18 -10.44 -11.60
N LEU A 108 18.99 -10.67 -11.04
CA LEU A 108 18.82 -11.50 -9.84
C LEU A 108 19.17 -12.97 -10.09
N ASN A 109 18.81 -13.51 -11.25
CA ASN A 109 19.22 -14.86 -11.64
C ASN A 109 20.74 -14.97 -11.78
N ARG A 110 21.40 -14.03 -12.43
CA ARG A 110 22.86 -14.03 -12.61
C ARG A 110 23.62 -13.86 -11.30
N ARG A 111 23.16 -12.94 -10.40
CA ARG A 111 23.88 -12.63 -9.16
C ARG A 111 23.59 -13.62 -8.01
N TYR A 112 22.36 -14.11 -7.92
CA TYR A 112 21.89 -14.89 -6.77
C TYR A 112 21.41 -16.28 -7.12
N GLY A 113 21.38 -16.65 -8.41
CA GLY A 113 20.81 -17.92 -8.87
C GLY A 113 19.31 -18.06 -8.65
N CYS A 114 18.61 -16.95 -8.30
CA CYS A 114 17.18 -16.97 -8.04
C CYS A 114 16.37 -17.04 -9.34
N HIS A 115 15.32 -17.87 -9.36
CA HIS A 115 14.41 -17.98 -10.48
C HIS A 115 13.10 -17.26 -10.21
N ASN A 116 12.60 -16.54 -11.22
CA ASN A 116 11.27 -15.96 -11.18
C ASN A 116 10.22 -17.08 -11.26
N THR A 117 9.43 -17.24 -10.18
CA THR A 117 8.37 -18.24 -10.05
C THR A 117 6.97 -17.65 -10.22
N GLY A 118 6.83 -16.33 -10.15
CA GLY A 118 5.57 -15.61 -10.30
C GLY A 118 5.79 -14.19 -10.80
N PHE A 119 4.87 -13.72 -11.64
CA PHE A 119 4.86 -12.37 -12.19
C PHE A 119 3.42 -11.88 -12.31
N HIS A 120 3.15 -10.69 -11.83
CA HIS A 120 1.84 -10.06 -11.94
C HIS A 120 2.00 -8.55 -12.14
N MET A 121 1.37 -8.03 -13.19
CA MET A 121 1.20 -6.60 -13.41
C MET A 121 -0.05 -6.12 -12.70
N GLY A 122 0.10 -5.47 -11.54
CA GLY A 122 -0.98 -4.77 -10.86
C GLY A 122 -1.31 -3.43 -11.55
N ALA A 123 -2.33 -2.74 -11.01
CA ALA A 123 -2.70 -1.42 -11.50
C ALA A 123 -1.58 -0.38 -11.25
N ASP A 124 -0.94 -0.44 -10.08
CA ASP A 124 0.03 0.55 -9.62
C ASP A 124 1.46 0.03 -9.60
N VAL A 125 1.65 -1.25 -9.32
CA VAL A 125 2.97 -1.89 -9.17
C VAL A 125 3.00 -3.28 -9.80
N ILE A 126 4.21 -3.72 -10.14
CA ILE A 126 4.50 -5.07 -10.55
C ILE A 126 4.95 -5.87 -9.32
N THR A 127 4.51 -7.12 -9.20
CA THR A 127 5.06 -8.07 -8.22
C THR A 127 5.77 -9.21 -8.93
N ILE A 128 6.97 -9.55 -8.44
CA ILE A 128 7.79 -10.65 -8.94
C ILE A 128 8.13 -11.55 -7.75
N ASP A 129 7.84 -12.84 -7.88
CA ASP A 129 8.16 -13.84 -6.87
C ASP A 129 9.39 -14.64 -7.29
N PHE A 130 10.35 -14.76 -6.40
CA PHE A 130 11.59 -15.52 -6.58
C PHE A 130 11.66 -16.69 -5.60
N ASP A 131 12.29 -17.79 -6.02
CA ASP A 131 12.50 -19.00 -5.21
C ASP A 131 13.64 -18.88 -4.20
N GLY A 132 14.41 -17.78 -4.25
CA GLY A 132 15.55 -17.53 -3.36
C GLY A 132 15.35 -16.34 -2.43
N VAL A 133 16.19 -16.26 -1.40
CA VAL A 133 16.20 -15.14 -0.44
C VAL A 133 17.04 -14.00 -0.98
N ILE A 134 16.39 -12.84 -1.18
CA ILE A 134 17.02 -11.61 -1.64
C ILE A 134 16.92 -10.57 -0.51
N PRO A 135 18.06 -10.17 0.10
CA PRO A 135 18.06 -9.19 1.17
C PRO A 135 17.57 -7.82 0.67
N PRO A 136 16.69 -7.10 1.40
CA PRO A 136 16.24 -5.78 0.97
C PRO A 136 17.38 -4.76 0.76
N GLN A 137 18.49 -4.93 1.45
CA GLN A 137 19.65 -4.03 1.40
C GLN A 137 20.34 -4.01 0.04
N VAL A 138 20.18 -5.06 -0.79
CA VAL A 138 20.78 -5.11 -2.12
C VAL A 138 19.95 -4.43 -3.19
N LEU A 139 18.68 -4.07 -2.90
CA LEU A 139 17.79 -3.44 -3.88
C LEU A 139 18.39 -2.19 -4.53
N PRO A 140 19.05 -1.26 -3.81
CA PRO A 140 19.65 -0.09 -4.44
C PRO A 140 20.73 -0.42 -5.50
N GLU A 141 21.51 -1.48 -5.29
CA GLU A 141 22.53 -1.91 -6.25
C GLU A 141 21.89 -2.56 -7.49
N ILE A 142 20.87 -3.40 -7.28
CA ILE A 142 20.11 -4.03 -8.39
C ILE A 142 19.39 -2.95 -9.20
N GLU A 143 18.77 -1.97 -8.54
CA GLU A 143 18.10 -0.84 -9.20
C GLU A 143 19.10 0.00 -10.03
N ALA A 144 20.26 0.30 -9.48
CA ALA A 144 21.29 1.04 -10.19
C ALA A 144 21.77 0.29 -11.45
N GLU A 145 22.02 -1.03 -11.34
CA GLU A 145 22.40 -1.86 -12.47
C GLU A 145 21.28 -1.96 -13.51
N ALA A 146 20.03 -2.11 -13.09
CA ALA A 146 18.87 -2.18 -13.97
C ALA A 146 18.68 -0.85 -14.74
N ASN A 147 18.81 0.29 -14.08
CA ASN A 147 18.77 1.60 -14.76
C ASN A 147 20.00 1.82 -15.64
N GLY A 148 21.14 1.22 -15.31
CA GLY A 148 22.30 1.19 -16.20
C GLY A 148 21.98 0.53 -17.56
N ALA A 149 21.18 -0.55 -17.57
CA ALA A 149 20.70 -1.16 -18.82
C ALA A 149 19.77 -0.22 -19.61
N VAL A 150 18.89 0.53 -18.90
CA VAL A 150 18.01 1.53 -19.53
C VAL A 150 18.82 2.60 -20.23
N TRP A 151 19.85 3.15 -19.57
CA TRP A 151 20.68 4.22 -20.09
C TRP A 151 21.59 3.78 -21.24
N GLN A 152 21.93 2.49 -21.34
CA GLN A 152 22.69 1.93 -22.47
C GLN A 152 21.84 1.83 -23.74
N ASN A 153 20.53 1.93 -23.64
CA ASN A 153 19.58 1.84 -24.77
C ASN A 153 19.82 0.62 -25.65
N LEU A 154 19.92 -0.54 -25.02
CA LEU A 154 20.20 -1.83 -25.71
C LEU A 154 18.98 -2.29 -26.51
N PRO A 155 19.17 -2.96 -27.67
CA PRO A 155 18.06 -3.53 -28.42
C PRO A 155 17.40 -4.68 -27.65
N VAL A 156 16.07 -4.73 -27.65
CA VAL A 156 15.29 -5.87 -27.15
C VAL A 156 14.90 -6.73 -28.35
N ARG A 157 15.48 -7.93 -28.44
CA ARG A 157 15.29 -8.86 -29.56
C ARG A 157 14.22 -9.87 -29.21
N CYS A 158 13.27 -10.07 -30.12
CA CYS A 158 12.22 -11.06 -29.96
C CYS A 158 12.16 -11.91 -31.24
N TRP A 159 12.32 -13.25 -31.11
CA TRP A 159 12.29 -14.13 -32.26
C TRP A 159 11.83 -15.53 -31.88
N TYR A 160 11.55 -16.34 -32.90
CA TYR A 160 11.29 -17.78 -32.79
C TYR A 160 12.48 -18.53 -33.36
N PRO A 161 13.35 -19.14 -32.55
CA PRO A 161 14.44 -19.97 -33.06
C PRO A 161 13.89 -21.24 -33.73
N SER A 162 14.65 -21.79 -34.65
CA SER A 162 14.35 -23.12 -35.24
C SER A 162 14.47 -24.22 -34.16
N PRO A 163 13.90 -25.43 -34.40
CA PRO A 163 14.06 -26.54 -33.46
C PRO A 163 15.54 -26.96 -33.28
N GLU A 164 16.40 -26.73 -34.27
CA GLU A 164 17.82 -27.02 -34.23
C GLU A 164 18.61 -25.97 -33.44
N GLU A 165 18.20 -24.71 -33.51
CA GLU A 165 18.87 -23.60 -32.81
C GLU A 165 18.51 -23.53 -31.31
N LEU A 166 17.25 -23.84 -30.96
CA LEU A 166 16.72 -23.67 -29.60
C LEU A 166 17.57 -24.36 -28.52
N PRO A 167 18.08 -25.58 -28.68
CA PRO A 167 18.91 -26.23 -27.64
C PRO A 167 20.24 -25.55 -27.36
N ALA A 168 20.74 -24.72 -28.27
CA ALA A 168 21.99 -23.98 -28.10
C ALA A 168 21.83 -22.62 -27.41
N ILE A 169 20.59 -22.15 -27.23
CA ILE A 169 20.29 -20.87 -26.64
C ILE A 169 20.16 -21.01 -25.11
N PRO A 170 21.01 -20.35 -24.29
CA PRO A 170 20.90 -20.40 -22.83
C PRO A 170 19.81 -19.45 -22.36
N TYR A 171 18.55 -19.88 -22.45
CA TYR A 171 17.41 -19.05 -22.01
C TYR A 171 16.80 -19.52 -20.70
N ARG A 172 16.26 -18.56 -19.91
CA ARG A 172 15.43 -18.84 -18.73
C ARG A 172 14.00 -19.21 -19.16
N SER A 173 13.37 -20.10 -18.42
CA SER A 173 11.95 -20.41 -18.58
C SER A 173 11.33 -20.79 -17.24
N LYS A 174 10.08 -20.36 -17.01
CA LYS A 174 9.28 -20.77 -15.85
C LYS A 174 8.70 -22.18 -15.97
N LYS A 175 8.68 -22.74 -17.18
CA LYS A 175 8.07 -24.05 -17.49
C LYS A 175 8.89 -24.74 -18.57
N ALA A 176 8.80 -26.07 -18.60
CA ALA A 176 9.23 -26.80 -19.79
C ALA A 176 8.27 -26.44 -20.95
N LEU A 177 8.83 -26.00 -22.07
CA LEU A 177 8.08 -25.54 -23.24
C LEU A 177 8.31 -26.50 -24.42
N ALA A 178 7.23 -26.78 -25.16
CA ALA A 178 7.29 -27.39 -26.45
C ALA A 178 7.47 -26.32 -27.55
N TRP A 179 8.19 -26.65 -28.59
CA TRP A 179 8.31 -25.78 -29.78
C TRP A 179 6.93 -25.49 -30.40
N PRO A 180 6.67 -24.26 -30.89
CA PRO A 180 7.58 -23.14 -31.05
C PRO A 180 7.72 -22.30 -29.73
N VAL A 181 8.96 -21.93 -29.41
CA VAL A 181 9.29 -21.12 -28.25
C VAL A 181 9.73 -19.73 -28.73
N ARG A 182 9.04 -18.69 -28.24
CA ARG A 182 9.45 -17.30 -28.47
C ARG A 182 10.50 -16.88 -27.44
N ILE A 183 11.65 -16.43 -27.90
CA ILE A 183 12.75 -15.92 -27.08
C ILE A 183 12.74 -14.40 -27.08
N VAL A 184 12.96 -13.83 -25.90
CA VAL A 184 13.21 -12.40 -25.69
C VAL A 184 14.60 -12.25 -25.09
N GLU A 185 15.45 -11.46 -25.74
CA GLU A 185 16.82 -11.19 -25.32
C GLU A 185 17.04 -9.71 -25.10
N ILE A 186 17.63 -9.39 -23.95
CA ILE A 186 18.23 -8.09 -23.64
C ILE A 186 19.72 -8.35 -23.46
N PRO A 187 20.60 -7.99 -24.43
CA PRO A 187 21.99 -8.40 -24.43
C PRO A 187 22.72 -8.04 -23.13
N GLY A 188 23.38 -9.05 -22.52
CA GLY A 188 24.10 -8.89 -21.25
C GLY A 188 23.24 -8.87 -19.99
N TYR A 189 21.92 -8.82 -20.10
CA TYR A 189 21.02 -8.77 -18.96
C TYR A 189 20.08 -9.97 -18.86
N ASP A 190 19.37 -10.32 -19.90
CA ASP A 190 18.42 -11.42 -19.87
C ASP A 190 18.26 -12.11 -21.23
N CYS A 191 17.99 -13.40 -21.18
CA CYS A 191 17.50 -14.21 -22.30
C CYS A 191 16.43 -15.16 -21.75
N CYS A 192 15.18 -15.00 -22.16
CA CYS A 192 14.05 -15.68 -21.54
C CYS A 192 12.99 -16.10 -22.57
N ALA A 193 12.36 -17.24 -22.34
CA ALA A 193 11.17 -17.63 -23.09
C ALA A 193 9.97 -16.79 -22.61
N CYS A 194 9.43 -15.94 -23.49
CA CYS A 194 8.34 -15.02 -23.15
C CYS A 194 7.43 -14.73 -24.33
N CYS A 195 6.11 -14.76 -24.08
CA CYS A 195 5.07 -14.45 -25.06
C CYS A 195 4.50 -13.02 -24.91
N GLY A 196 5.01 -12.19 -23.98
CA GLY A 196 4.53 -10.82 -23.78
C GLY A 196 5.01 -9.83 -24.84
N THR A 197 4.49 -8.61 -24.78
CA THR A 197 4.98 -7.50 -25.60
C THR A 197 6.08 -6.74 -24.88
N HIS A 198 7.09 -6.30 -25.62
CA HIS A 198 8.26 -5.63 -25.10
C HIS A 198 8.54 -4.35 -25.87
N VAL A 199 9.29 -3.42 -25.25
CA VAL A 199 9.85 -2.25 -25.93
C VAL A 199 10.88 -2.67 -26.97
N ALA A 200 11.15 -1.84 -27.97
CA ALA A 200 12.16 -2.13 -29.00
C ALA A 200 13.59 -1.93 -28.46
N ALA A 201 13.78 -1.03 -27.53
CA ALA A 201 15.07 -0.77 -26.88
C ALA A 201 14.87 -0.46 -25.40
N THR A 202 15.88 -0.76 -24.56
CA THR A 202 15.79 -0.58 -23.11
C THR A 202 15.62 0.88 -22.69
N GLY A 203 16.07 1.84 -23.50
CA GLY A 203 15.85 3.28 -23.26
C GLY A 203 14.38 3.68 -23.21
N GLU A 204 13.50 2.98 -23.93
CA GLU A 204 12.05 3.20 -23.91
C GLU A 204 11.40 2.85 -22.57
N ILE A 205 12.05 2.04 -21.73
CA ILE A 205 11.59 1.77 -20.35
C ILE A 205 11.58 3.05 -19.53
N GLY A 206 12.55 3.94 -19.77
CA GLY A 206 12.67 5.23 -19.11
C GLY A 206 13.25 5.14 -17.69
N LEU A 207 12.59 4.43 -16.78
CA LEU A 207 13.00 4.30 -15.38
C LEU A 207 12.54 2.96 -14.81
N ILE A 208 13.39 2.35 -13.98
CA ILE A 208 13.06 1.17 -13.14
C ILE A 208 13.20 1.59 -11.67
N LYS A 209 12.13 1.40 -10.88
CA LYS A 209 12.14 1.65 -9.44
C LYS A 209 11.79 0.39 -8.68
N LEU A 210 12.70 -0.09 -7.83
CA LEU A 210 12.45 -1.17 -6.88
C LEU A 210 11.88 -0.58 -5.58
N LEU A 211 10.76 -1.11 -5.09
CA LEU A 211 10.01 -0.53 -3.98
C LEU A 211 10.21 -1.31 -2.69
N SER A 212 10.10 -2.63 -2.75
CA SER A 212 10.22 -3.49 -1.59
C SER A 212 10.74 -4.88 -1.96
N ALA A 213 11.33 -5.57 -0.98
CA ALA A 213 11.59 -7.00 -1.00
C ALA A 213 11.15 -7.60 0.32
N VAL A 214 10.19 -8.52 0.27
CA VAL A 214 9.61 -9.16 1.45
C VAL A 214 9.67 -10.68 1.32
N SER A 215 9.78 -11.37 2.46
CA SER A 215 9.73 -12.84 2.45
C SER A 215 8.36 -13.33 1.99
N PHE A 216 8.33 -14.25 1.04
CA PHE A 216 7.12 -14.79 0.46
C PHE A 216 7.30 -16.25 0.04
N ARG A 217 6.49 -17.17 0.59
CA ARG A 217 6.43 -18.59 0.24
C ARG A 217 7.80 -19.30 0.18
N GLY A 218 8.68 -18.98 1.14
CA GLY A 218 10.02 -19.56 1.20
C GLY A 218 11.07 -18.87 0.32
N GLY A 219 10.69 -17.87 -0.45
CA GLY A 219 11.56 -17.04 -1.26
C GLY A 219 11.34 -15.55 -0.99
N THR A 220 11.44 -14.73 -2.04
CA THR A 220 11.29 -13.28 -1.95
C THR A 220 10.29 -12.76 -2.96
N ARG A 221 9.37 -11.91 -2.53
CA ARG A 221 8.55 -11.06 -3.40
C ARG A 221 9.18 -9.69 -3.50
N ILE A 222 9.39 -9.22 -4.71
CA ILE A 222 9.81 -7.85 -5.02
C ILE A 222 8.64 -7.10 -5.62
N GLU A 223 8.42 -5.88 -5.13
CA GLU A 223 7.54 -4.89 -5.76
C GLU A 223 8.38 -3.89 -6.53
N MET A 224 7.96 -3.55 -7.73
CA MET A 224 8.63 -2.59 -8.59
C MET A 224 7.65 -1.84 -9.49
N ALA A 225 8.10 -0.74 -10.04
CA ALA A 225 7.42 0.00 -11.09
C ALA A 225 8.40 0.42 -12.19
N CYS A 226 7.93 0.52 -13.43
CA CYS A 226 8.73 0.96 -14.56
C CYS A 226 8.03 2.05 -15.36
N GLY A 227 8.81 2.84 -16.08
CA GLY A 227 8.33 3.82 -17.04
C GLY A 227 7.42 4.88 -16.45
N SER A 228 6.31 5.13 -17.13
CA SER A 228 5.34 6.14 -16.73
C SER A 228 4.75 5.93 -15.34
N GLN A 229 4.57 4.67 -14.91
CA GLN A 229 4.07 4.35 -13.57
C GLN A 229 5.13 4.64 -12.49
N ALA A 230 6.41 4.33 -12.75
CA ALA A 230 7.49 4.70 -11.82
C ALA A 230 7.58 6.21 -11.66
N LEU A 231 7.47 6.97 -12.75
CA LEU A 231 7.46 8.43 -12.72
C LEU A 231 6.25 8.97 -11.94
N ALA A 232 5.05 8.43 -12.16
CA ALA A 232 3.85 8.84 -11.45
C ALA A 232 3.98 8.61 -9.93
N LEU A 233 4.49 7.45 -9.52
CA LEU A 233 4.75 7.11 -8.12
C LEU A 233 5.76 8.06 -7.48
N LEU A 234 6.87 8.34 -8.16
CA LEU A 234 7.90 9.27 -7.67
C LEU A 234 7.36 10.70 -7.55
N ASN A 235 6.56 11.16 -8.52
CA ASN A 235 5.91 12.48 -8.46
C ASN A 235 4.96 12.56 -7.26
N ALA A 236 4.12 11.54 -7.04
CA ALA A 236 3.24 11.49 -5.89
C ALA A 236 4.00 11.52 -4.56
N ALA A 237 5.08 10.73 -4.43
CA ALA A 237 5.94 10.73 -3.25
C ALA A 237 6.63 12.09 -3.05
N PHE A 238 7.11 12.73 -4.12
CA PHE A 238 7.73 14.04 -4.07
C PHE A 238 6.74 15.13 -3.62
N ASP A 239 5.51 15.09 -4.13
CA ASP A 239 4.47 16.05 -3.76
C ASP A 239 4.06 15.90 -2.28
N GLN A 240 3.94 14.67 -1.77
CA GLN A 240 3.73 14.43 -0.34
C GLN A 240 4.91 14.97 0.49
N ASN A 241 6.14 14.66 0.08
CA ASN A 241 7.34 15.15 0.77
C ASN A 241 7.44 16.68 0.75
N ARG A 242 6.99 17.35 -0.31
CA ARG A 242 6.91 18.81 -0.39
C ARG A 242 5.95 19.39 0.67
N GLN A 243 4.78 18.77 0.88
CA GLN A 243 3.86 19.17 1.94
C GLN A 243 4.48 19.01 3.33
N VAL A 244 5.17 17.91 3.57
CA VAL A 244 5.91 17.67 4.83
C VAL A 244 7.02 18.71 5.02
N SER A 245 7.76 19.04 3.96
CA SER A 245 8.78 20.09 3.93
C SER A 245 8.22 21.46 4.37
N GLN A 246 7.05 21.82 3.83
CA GLN A 246 6.35 23.05 4.21
C GLN A 246 5.87 23.02 5.68
N ALA A 247 5.25 21.94 6.12
CA ALA A 247 4.74 21.80 7.47
C ALA A 247 5.83 21.92 8.55
N PHE A 248 7.04 21.42 8.24
CA PHE A 248 8.18 21.48 9.18
C PHE A 248 9.15 22.64 8.90
N SER A 249 8.88 23.49 7.90
CA SER A 249 9.81 24.53 7.46
C SER A 249 11.23 23.99 7.24
N ALA A 250 11.33 22.83 6.60
CA ALA A 250 12.57 22.10 6.33
C ALA A 250 12.80 21.95 4.83
N LYS A 251 14.04 21.73 4.40
CA LYS A 251 14.31 21.38 3.00
C LYS A 251 13.75 19.99 2.68
N ILE A 252 13.36 19.78 1.42
CA ILE A 252 12.80 18.49 0.93
C ILE A 252 13.70 17.30 1.28
N THR A 253 15.02 17.48 1.27
CA THR A 253 16.00 16.44 1.60
C THR A 253 16.23 16.25 3.10
N GLU A 254 15.65 17.11 3.95
CA GLU A 254 15.86 17.14 5.41
C GLU A 254 14.55 16.85 6.20
N THR A 255 13.46 16.51 5.52
CA THR A 255 12.13 16.28 6.14
C THR A 255 12.15 15.15 7.18
N GLY A 256 12.90 14.08 6.95
CA GLY A 256 13.06 12.99 7.91
C GLY A 256 13.73 13.42 9.21
N GLU A 257 14.72 14.30 9.15
CA GLU A 257 15.37 14.86 10.33
C GLU A 257 14.45 15.86 11.04
N ALA A 258 13.72 16.69 10.29
CA ALA A 258 12.75 17.60 10.86
C ALA A 258 11.64 16.87 11.63
N ALA A 259 11.14 15.74 11.08
CA ALA A 259 10.16 14.88 11.75
C ALA A 259 10.73 14.26 13.05
N ARG A 260 11.96 13.77 13.03
CA ARG A 260 12.63 13.26 14.25
C ARG A 260 12.74 14.34 15.34
N ARG A 261 13.26 15.52 14.97
CA ARG A 261 13.36 16.65 15.91
C ARG A 261 12.01 17.06 16.50
N MET A 262 10.95 17.06 15.69
CA MET A 262 9.60 17.38 16.16
C MET A 262 9.10 16.34 17.16
N ASN A 263 9.31 15.05 16.91
CA ASN A 263 8.94 13.98 17.84
C ASN A 263 9.71 14.08 19.17
N GLU A 264 11.00 14.42 19.12
CA GLU A 264 11.81 14.65 20.32
C GLU A 264 11.30 15.85 21.14
N LEU A 265 11.02 16.97 20.46
CA LEU A 265 10.44 18.16 21.11
C LEU A 265 9.07 17.86 21.72
N LEU A 266 8.21 17.14 21.02
CA LEU A 266 6.89 16.74 21.53
C LEU A 266 7.02 15.84 22.77
N SER A 267 7.96 14.91 22.76
CA SER A 267 8.24 14.03 23.89
C SER A 267 8.77 14.82 25.11
N ALA A 268 9.70 15.76 24.88
CA ALA A 268 10.23 16.63 25.90
C ALA A 268 9.14 17.56 26.49
N GLN A 269 8.26 18.10 25.63
CA GLN A 269 7.13 18.92 26.11
C GLN A 269 6.14 18.11 26.95
N LYS A 270 5.80 16.89 26.53
CA LYS A 270 4.94 15.98 27.32
C LYS A 270 5.55 15.69 28.70
N TYR A 271 6.84 15.39 28.74
CA TYR A 271 7.55 15.15 30.00
C TYR A 271 7.55 16.38 30.91
N ARG A 272 7.81 17.57 30.34
CA ARG A 272 7.77 18.83 31.07
C ARG A 272 6.37 19.13 31.59
N MET A 273 5.34 18.90 30.78
CA MET A 273 3.93 19.10 31.16
C MET A 273 3.55 18.20 32.32
N ALA A 274 3.85 16.91 32.26
CA ALA A 274 3.62 15.98 33.38
C ALA A 274 4.36 16.41 34.67
N GLY A 275 5.58 16.93 34.55
CA GLY A 275 6.34 17.46 35.68
C GLY A 275 5.71 18.72 36.31
N LEU A 276 5.13 19.61 35.49
CA LEU A 276 4.41 20.77 35.96
C LEU A 276 3.08 20.39 36.62
N GLU A 277 2.30 19.51 35.99
CA GLU A 277 1.06 18.95 36.54
C GLU A 277 1.30 18.32 37.90
N LYS A 278 2.34 17.49 38.06
CA LYS A 278 2.70 16.91 39.35
C LYS A 278 3.00 17.95 40.43
N ARG A 279 3.65 19.07 40.08
CA ARG A 279 3.89 20.16 41.02
C ARG A 279 2.62 20.90 41.43
N VAL A 280 1.71 21.15 40.46
CA VAL A 280 0.41 21.73 40.70
C VAL A 280 -0.43 20.82 41.60
N PHE A 281 -0.50 19.53 41.27
CA PHE A 281 -1.24 18.54 42.06
C PHE A 281 -0.72 18.42 43.50
N ALA A 282 0.59 18.46 43.68
CA ALA A 282 1.17 18.48 45.03
C ALA A 282 0.75 19.73 45.80
N GLY A 283 0.71 20.91 45.14
CA GLY A 283 0.22 22.14 45.75
C GLY A 283 -1.27 22.09 46.12
N ILE A 284 -2.11 21.54 45.26
CA ILE A 284 -3.55 21.30 45.53
C ILE A 284 -3.70 20.33 46.71
N ALA A 285 -2.96 19.23 46.73
CA ALA A 285 -3.03 18.22 47.77
C ALA A 285 -2.65 18.74 49.15
N GLU A 286 -1.70 19.70 49.25
CA GLU A 286 -1.35 20.37 50.53
C GLU A 286 -2.52 21.11 51.16
N SER A 287 -3.48 21.65 50.40
CA SER A 287 -4.65 22.29 50.90
C SER A 287 -5.65 21.33 51.59
N TYR A 288 -5.47 20.04 51.43
CA TYR A 288 -6.35 18.98 51.94
C TYR A 288 -5.74 18.13 53.06
N VAL A 289 -4.63 18.55 53.63
CA VAL A 289 -3.95 17.79 54.71
C VAL A 289 -4.90 17.56 55.91
N ASN A 290 -5.12 16.27 56.25
CA ASN A 290 -5.94 15.78 57.37
C ASN A 290 -7.41 16.22 57.34
N GLN A 291 -7.97 16.50 56.17
CA GLN A 291 -9.38 16.90 56.06
C GLN A 291 -10.37 15.73 55.98
N GLY A 292 -9.90 14.49 55.94
CA GLY A 292 -10.77 13.32 55.82
C GLY A 292 -11.17 13.07 54.34
N ASN A 293 -12.46 12.84 54.14
CA ASN A 293 -12.97 12.65 52.78
C ASN A 293 -12.98 13.99 52.01
N VAL A 294 -12.46 13.99 50.79
CA VAL A 294 -12.33 15.16 49.94
C VAL A 294 -13.09 14.97 48.64
N LEU A 295 -13.89 15.95 48.25
CA LEU A 295 -14.47 16.10 46.93
C LEU A 295 -13.80 17.29 46.24
N HIS A 296 -13.15 17.07 45.12
CA HIS A 296 -12.44 18.09 44.37
C HIS A 296 -12.87 18.08 42.90
N PHE A 297 -13.06 19.27 42.34
CA PHE A 297 -13.36 19.50 40.94
C PHE A 297 -12.21 20.26 40.28
N GLU A 298 -11.79 19.84 39.13
CA GLU A 298 -10.78 20.50 38.30
C GLU A 298 -11.24 20.51 36.86
N GLU A 299 -10.85 21.49 36.07
CA GLU A 299 -11.19 21.59 34.66
C GLU A 299 -10.06 20.97 33.81
N ASP A 300 -10.42 20.43 32.64
CA ASP A 300 -9.52 20.01 31.54
C ASP A 300 -8.39 19.04 31.92
N LEU A 301 -8.56 18.18 32.92
CA LEU A 301 -7.62 17.12 33.18
C LEU A 301 -7.83 15.93 32.26
N SER A 302 -6.72 15.31 31.80
CA SER A 302 -6.76 14.00 31.20
C SER A 302 -7.21 12.94 32.23
N ALA A 303 -7.65 11.77 31.76
CA ALA A 303 -8.01 10.66 32.64
C ALA A 303 -6.85 10.24 33.58
N ASP A 304 -5.60 10.32 33.11
CA ASP A 304 -4.41 10.09 33.92
C ASP A 304 -4.19 11.23 34.91
N GLY A 305 -4.42 12.50 34.52
CA GLY A 305 -4.32 13.65 35.38
C GLY A 305 -5.34 13.60 36.54
N VAL A 306 -6.59 13.22 36.27
CA VAL A 306 -7.62 13.00 37.32
C VAL A 306 -7.15 11.94 38.31
N ARG A 307 -6.58 10.86 37.85
CA ARG A 307 -6.06 9.79 38.71
C ARG A 307 -4.86 10.28 39.55
N GLU A 308 -3.90 10.98 38.91
CA GLU A 308 -2.71 11.48 39.61
C GLU A 308 -3.03 12.52 40.65
N LEU A 309 -4.00 13.41 40.36
CA LEU A 309 -4.48 14.38 41.37
C LEU A 309 -5.20 13.69 42.51
N ALA A 310 -6.08 12.72 42.24
CA ALA A 310 -6.74 11.91 43.25
C ALA A 310 -5.73 11.16 44.15
N ASP A 311 -4.67 10.63 43.54
CA ASP A 311 -3.61 9.93 44.26
C ASP A 311 -2.82 10.90 45.19
N ALA A 312 -2.48 12.10 44.68
CA ALA A 312 -1.78 13.11 45.47
C ALA A 312 -2.64 13.60 46.65
N ILE A 313 -3.95 13.82 46.46
CA ILE A 313 -4.87 14.22 47.52
C ILE A 313 -5.04 13.10 48.56
N ALA A 314 -5.20 11.85 48.12
CA ALA A 314 -5.36 10.69 48.99
C ALA A 314 -4.13 10.45 49.89
N ASP A 315 -2.93 10.85 49.46
CA ASP A 315 -1.71 10.79 50.30
C ASP A 315 -1.76 11.78 51.48
N LYS A 316 -2.56 12.82 51.40
CA LYS A 316 -2.58 13.94 52.36
C LYS A 316 -3.86 14.01 53.19
N CYS A 317 -5.01 13.70 52.62
CA CYS A 317 -6.30 13.97 53.21
C CYS A 317 -6.66 13.08 54.41
N GLY A 318 -6.12 11.85 54.46
CA GLY A 318 -6.44 10.89 55.54
C GLY A 318 -7.79 10.18 55.35
N GLY A 319 -8.45 10.34 54.21
CA GLY A 319 -9.72 9.74 53.85
C GLY A 319 -9.77 9.30 52.39
N THR A 320 -10.96 9.43 51.78
CA THR A 320 -11.17 9.15 50.34
C THR A 320 -11.03 10.46 49.56
N ALA A 321 -10.18 10.47 48.57
CA ALA A 321 -10.12 11.52 47.55
C ALA A 321 -11.05 11.20 46.40
N ALA A 322 -12.04 12.04 46.13
CA ALA A 322 -12.94 11.99 44.99
C ALA A 322 -12.64 13.19 44.09
N VAL A 323 -12.00 12.93 42.96
CA VAL A 323 -11.63 13.98 41.99
C VAL A 323 -12.47 13.81 40.72
N PHE A 324 -13.05 14.94 40.29
CA PHE A 324 -13.85 15.03 39.07
C PHE A 324 -13.25 16.06 38.12
N SER A 325 -13.22 15.76 36.81
CA SER A 325 -12.81 16.73 35.81
C SER A 325 -13.73 16.69 34.61
N GLY A 326 -14.14 17.86 34.16
CA GLY A 326 -15.09 18.04 33.07
C GLY A 326 -16.03 19.23 33.31
N SER A 327 -17.21 19.16 32.72
CA SER A 327 -18.28 20.14 32.87
C SER A 327 -19.63 19.45 33.04
N ASP A 328 -20.67 20.21 33.34
CA ASP A 328 -22.02 19.69 33.54
C ASP A 328 -22.48 18.80 32.37
N GLY A 329 -22.96 17.61 32.75
CA GLY A 329 -23.35 16.56 31.81
C GLY A 329 -22.24 15.57 31.45
N GLY A 330 -20.99 15.76 31.91
CA GLY A 330 -19.91 14.79 31.57
C GLY A 330 -18.62 14.99 32.37
N TYR A 331 -18.48 14.31 33.51
CA TYR A 331 -17.25 14.32 34.30
C TYR A 331 -16.51 12.98 34.21
N ALA A 332 -15.19 13.04 33.95
CA ALA A 332 -14.30 11.95 34.30
C ALA A 332 -14.05 11.98 35.81
N TYR A 333 -13.95 10.81 36.45
CA TYR A 333 -13.70 10.74 37.87
C TYR A 333 -12.64 9.72 38.26
N CYS A 334 -12.03 9.96 39.42
CA CYS A 334 -11.24 8.98 40.13
C CYS A 334 -11.48 9.08 41.64
N LEU A 335 -11.80 7.94 42.27
CA LEU A 335 -11.90 7.78 43.71
C LEU A 335 -10.69 7.00 44.20
N ILE A 336 -9.91 7.54 45.12
CA ILE A 336 -8.76 6.84 45.71
C ILE A 336 -8.82 6.93 47.24
N ALA A 337 -8.53 5.82 47.89
CA ALA A 337 -8.30 5.77 49.35
C ALA A 337 -7.08 4.90 49.66
N ARG A 338 -6.44 5.18 50.80
CA ARG A 338 -5.27 4.38 51.25
C ARG A 338 -5.68 3.10 52.01
N GLN A 339 -6.95 3.08 52.51
CA GLN A 339 -7.51 1.93 53.24
C GLN A 339 -8.99 1.74 52.87
N GLY A 340 -9.53 0.56 53.13
CA GLY A 340 -10.93 0.26 52.88
C GLY A 340 -11.21 -0.39 51.51
N ASP A 341 -12.45 -0.29 51.06
CA ASP A 341 -12.91 -0.83 49.78
C ASP A 341 -13.92 0.10 49.11
N LEU A 342 -13.52 0.77 48.05
CA LEU A 342 -14.30 1.74 47.30
C LEU A 342 -15.26 1.12 46.25
N ARG A 343 -15.25 -0.19 46.07
CA ARG A 343 -16.05 -0.83 45.01
C ARG A 343 -17.55 -0.64 45.18
N GLN A 344 -18.04 -0.63 46.43
CA GLN A 344 -19.47 -0.37 46.70
C GLN A 344 -19.79 1.12 46.44
N LEU A 345 -19.00 2.04 46.97
CA LEU A 345 -19.16 3.46 46.70
C LEU A 345 -19.14 3.79 45.20
N GLY A 346 -18.22 3.16 44.43
CA GLY A 346 -18.15 3.32 42.99
C GLY A 346 -19.40 2.84 42.27
N ARG A 347 -19.98 1.68 42.68
CA ARG A 347 -21.26 1.16 42.13
C ARG A 347 -22.43 2.12 42.45
N ASP A 348 -22.57 2.52 43.68
CA ASP A 348 -23.65 3.40 44.12
C ASP A 348 -23.59 4.75 43.40
N MET A 349 -22.39 5.32 43.27
CA MET A 349 -22.15 6.56 42.56
C MET A 349 -22.48 6.44 41.06
N THR A 350 -21.99 5.40 40.39
CA THR A 350 -22.27 5.25 38.95
C THR A 350 -23.74 4.97 38.69
N ALA A 351 -24.46 4.31 39.60
CA ALA A 351 -25.90 4.11 39.49
C ALA A 351 -26.67 5.43 39.70
N ALA A 352 -26.30 6.24 40.71
CA ALA A 352 -26.98 7.49 41.04
C ALA A 352 -26.70 8.59 40.01
N LEU A 353 -25.48 8.67 39.49
CA LEU A 353 -25.00 9.76 38.63
C LEU A 353 -24.91 9.33 37.15
N HIS A 354 -25.67 8.31 36.70
CA HIS A 354 -25.74 7.84 35.35
C HIS A 354 -24.36 7.53 34.73
N GLY A 355 -23.47 6.94 35.54
CA GLY A 355 -22.07 6.77 35.19
C GLY A 355 -21.71 5.33 34.70
N ARG A 356 -20.46 5.22 34.25
CA ARG A 356 -19.80 3.95 33.96
C ARG A 356 -18.38 4.01 34.51
N GLY A 357 -17.96 2.94 35.17
CA GLY A 357 -16.62 2.85 35.71
C GLY A 357 -16.41 1.60 36.52
N GLY A 358 -15.26 1.53 37.19
CA GLY A 358 -14.87 0.43 38.04
C GLY A 358 -13.40 0.48 38.39
N GLY A 359 -12.90 -0.53 39.07
CA GLY A 359 -11.48 -0.58 39.41
C GLY A 359 -11.15 -1.58 40.52
N LYS A 360 -10.05 -1.35 41.17
CA LYS A 360 -9.52 -2.10 42.33
C LYS A 360 -10.15 -1.59 43.64
N PRO A 361 -10.08 -2.35 44.76
CA PRO A 361 -10.65 -1.91 46.03
C PRO A 361 -10.28 -0.49 46.48
N LEU A 362 -9.05 -0.08 46.25
CA LEU A 362 -8.53 1.23 46.68
C LEU A 362 -8.63 2.34 45.60
N CYS A 363 -9.08 1.99 44.38
CA CYS A 363 -9.13 2.93 43.25
C CYS A 363 -10.30 2.58 42.34
N GLN A 364 -11.23 3.52 42.16
CA GLN A 364 -12.33 3.44 41.22
C GLN A 364 -12.27 4.62 40.27
N GLN A 365 -12.42 4.37 38.95
CA GLN A 365 -12.37 5.44 37.96
C GLN A 365 -13.42 5.21 36.86
N GLY A 366 -13.79 6.28 36.17
CA GLY A 366 -14.78 6.20 35.10
C GLY A 366 -15.28 7.57 34.66
N ARG A 367 -16.55 7.59 34.24
CA ARG A 367 -17.25 8.81 33.86
C ARG A 367 -18.67 8.80 34.42
N VAL A 368 -19.19 9.98 34.74
CA VAL A 368 -20.58 10.19 35.13
C VAL A 368 -21.22 11.24 34.22
N GLN A 369 -22.54 11.17 34.04
CA GLN A 369 -23.36 12.13 33.30
C GLN A 369 -24.30 12.84 34.28
N ALA A 370 -23.75 13.77 35.00
CA ALA A 370 -24.46 14.51 36.07
C ALA A 370 -23.99 15.95 36.11
N ALA A 371 -24.78 16.85 36.71
CA ALA A 371 -24.36 18.20 37.04
C ALA A 371 -23.47 18.20 38.30
N LYS A 372 -22.69 19.26 38.48
CA LYS A 372 -21.79 19.40 39.63
C LYS A 372 -22.56 19.31 40.96
N GLU A 373 -23.73 19.98 41.04
CA GLU A 373 -24.59 19.98 42.21
C GLU A 373 -25.11 18.59 42.57
N GLU A 374 -25.38 17.75 41.59
CA GLU A 374 -25.82 16.37 41.81
C GLU A 374 -24.68 15.50 42.38
N ILE A 375 -23.45 15.73 41.91
CA ILE A 375 -22.24 15.07 42.44
C ILE A 375 -22.01 15.52 43.88
N GLU A 376 -22.07 16.82 44.16
CA GLU A 376 -21.93 17.41 45.51
C GLU A 376 -22.99 16.86 46.47
N ALA A 377 -24.25 16.79 46.07
CA ALA A 377 -25.33 16.20 46.86
C ALA A 377 -25.09 14.73 47.17
N PHE A 378 -24.60 13.93 46.19
CA PHE A 378 -24.30 12.51 46.39
C PHE A 378 -23.25 12.30 47.49
N PHE A 379 -22.24 13.17 47.57
CA PHE A 379 -21.17 13.06 48.57
C PHE A 379 -21.49 13.73 49.90
N ALA A 380 -22.41 14.71 49.96
CA ALA A 380 -22.80 15.37 51.19
C ALA A 380 -23.35 14.42 52.26
N ASP A 381 -24.13 13.42 51.87
CA ASP A 381 -24.73 12.41 52.77
C ASP A 381 -23.72 11.32 53.20
N ARG A 382 -22.46 11.37 52.75
CA ARG A 382 -21.45 10.31 52.91
C ARG A 382 -20.09 10.83 53.45
N GLN A 383 -20.09 12.02 53.99
CA GLN A 383 -18.91 12.61 54.67
C GLN A 383 -18.59 11.99 56.01
#